data_0ebf70fc44b3cd019f897430d7f85933
#
_entry.id   0ebf70fc44b3cd019f897430d7f85933
#
_cell.length_a   1.000
_cell.length_b   1.000
_cell.length_c   1.000
_cell.angle_alpha   90.00
_cell.angle_beta   90.00
_cell.angle_gamma   90.00
#
_symmetry.space_group_name_H-M   'P 1'
#
loop_
_entity.id
_entity.type
_entity.pdbx_description
1 polymer ?
#
loop_
_entity_poly.entity_id
_entity_poly.type
_entity_poly.pdbx_seq_one_letter_code
_entity_poly.pdbx_strand_id
1 'polypeptide(L)' 'MASMETATIRGLLEDAFPEATALEVEDRTGGGDHFQVTVVSPEFAGLPLLEQHRRVNDALAAPFADGSIHELRIRTKGTV' A
#
# COMPACT_ATOMS: atom_id res chain seq x y z
N MET A 1 -1.81 4.22 22.66
CA MET A 1 -1.82 4.72 21.31
C MET A 1 -1.49 3.63 20.32
N ALA A 2 -2.33 3.45 19.35
CA ALA A 2 -2.14 2.39 18.39
C ALA A 2 -1.30 2.87 17.22
N SER A 3 -0.17 2.22 16.96
CA SER A 3 0.53 2.38 15.71
C SER A 3 0.06 1.27 14.76
N MET A 4 0.09 1.56 13.48
CA MET A 4 -0.29 0.58 12.47
C MET A 4 0.84 -0.44 12.31
N GLU A 5 0.48 -1.70 12.24
CA GLU A 5 1.47 -2.75 12.01
C GLU A 5 1.60 -3.02 10.52
N THR A 6 2.80 -3.37 10.08
CA THR A 6 3.03 -3.70 8.66
C THR A 6 2.15 -4.86 8.21
N ALA A 7 1.90 -5.82 9.08
CA ALA A 7 1.04 -6.97 8.77
C ALA A 7 -0.39 -6.52 8.44
N THR A 8 -0.90 -5.50 9.13
CA THR A 8 -2.24 -4.98 8.88
C THR A 8 -2.32 -4.31 7.51
N ILE A 9 -1.32 -3.50 7.18
CA ILE A 9 -1.26 -2.84 5.87
C ILE A 9 -1.13 -3.88 4.77
N ARG A 10 -0.28 -4.87 4.98
CA ARG A 10 -0.10 -5.95 4.01
C ARG A 10 -1.41 -6.70 3.77
N GLY A 11 -2.16 -6.99 4.82
CA GLY A 11 -3.45 -7.65 4.68
C GLY A 11 -4.45 -6.86 3.85
N LEU A 12 -4.50 -5.55 4.05
CA LEU A 12 -5.37 -4.69 3.26
C LEU A 12 -4.97 -4.69 1.79
N LEU A 13 -3.66 -4.68 1.52
CA LEU A 13 -3.16 -4.71 0.14
C LEU A 13 -3.41 -6.07 -0.50
N GLU A 14 -3.26 -7.16 0.24
CA GLU A 14 -3.54 -8.49 -0.28
C GLU A 14 -5.01 -8.65 -0.66
N ASP A 15 -5.91 -8.08 0.16
CA ASP A 15 -7.33 -8.12 -0.13
C ASP A 15 -7.68 -7.29 -1.37
N ALA A 16 -7.02 -6.14 -1.54
CA ALA A 16 -7.28 -5.25 -2.66
C ALA A 16 -6.63 -5.74 -3.96
N PHE A 17 -5.49 -6.41 -3.86
CA PHE A 17 -4.72 -6.86 -5.01
C PHE A 17 -4.41 -8.35 -4.90
N PRO A 18 -5.44 -9.20 -5.06
CA PRO A 18 -5.25 -10.64 -4.88
C PRO A 18 -4.33 -11.28 -5.91
N GLU A 19 -4.09 -10.61 -7.03
CA GLU A 19 -3.20 -11.13 -8.08
C GLU A 19 -1.78 -10.57 -7.99
N ALA A 20 -1.48 -9.80 -6.97
CA ALA A 20 -0.16 -9.23 -6.81
C ALA A 20 0.90 -10.32 -6.71
N THR A 21 1.98 -10.16 -7.47
CA THR A 21 3.10 -11.10 -7.46
C THR A 21 4.13 -10.74 -6.42
N ALA A 22 4.12 -9.50 -5.95
CA ALA A 22 4.98 -9.05 -4.86
C ALA A 22 4.28 -7.94 -4.09
N LEU A 23 4.34 -8.02 -2.78
CA LEU A 23 3.85 -7.00 -1.86
C LEU A 23 4.90 -6.81 -0.79
N GLU A 24 5.34 -5.57 -0.61
CA GLU A 24 6.28 -5.24 0.45
C GLU A 24 5.75 -4.05 1.22
N VAL A 25 5.88 -4.10 2.53
CA VAL A 25 5.48 -3.02 3.42
C VAL A 25 6.64 -2.77 4.37
N GLU A 26 7.14 -1.55 4.38
CA GLU A 26 8.24 -1.14 5.23
C GLU A 26 7.80 -0.01 6.14
N ASP A 27 8.07 -0.15 7.45
CA ASP A 27 7.88 0.93 8.40
C ASP A 27 9.16 1.76 8.41
N ARG A 28 9.10 2.97 7.86
CA ARG A 28 10.29 3.77 7.61
C ARG A 28 10.91 4.38 8.86
N THR A 29 10.11 4.59 9.88
CA THR A 29 10.59 5.27 11.10
C THR A 29 10.63 4.36 12.31
N GLY A 30 10.02 3.19 12.23
CA GLY A 30 9.86 2.32 13.38
C GLY A 30 8.73 2.76 14.31
N GLY A 31 8.06 3.87 14.00
CA GLY A 31 6.99 4.42 14.82
C GLY A 31 5.59 3.95 14.43
N GLY A 32 5.45 3.24 13.32
CA GLY A 32 4.16 2.73 12.89
C GLY A 32 3.24 3.77 12.24
N ASP A 33 3.80 4.84 11.68
CA ASP A 33 3.01 5.91 11.07
C ASP A 33 3.53 6.37 9.70
N HIS A 34 4.77 6.05 9.35
CA HIS A 34 5.36 6.38 8.05
C HIS A 34 5.76 5.10 7.36
N PHE A 35 5.16 4.82 6.21
CA PHE A 35 5.35 3.55 5.53
C PHE A 35 5.77 3.73 4.08
N GLN A 36 6.46 2.72 3.57
CA GLN A 36 6.66 2.56 2.15
C GLN A 36 6.06 1.23 1.73
N VAL A 37 5.24 1.25 0.70
CA VAL A 37 4.63 0.02 0.17
C VAL A 37 5.05 -0.17 -1.28
N THR A 38 5.25 -1.42 -1.67
CA THR A 38 5.53 -1.80 -3.05
C THR A 38 4.52 -2.85 -3.45
N VAL A 39 3.81 -2.60 -4.55
CA VAL A 39 2.83 -3.54 -5.08
C VAL A 39 3.17 -3.82 -6.54
N VAL A 40 3.46 -5.07 -6.83
CA VAL A 40 3.69 -5.53 -8.20
C VAL A 40 2.54 -6.44 -8.58
N SER A 41 1.77 -6.04 -9.58
CA SER A 41 0.55 -6.78 -9.93
C SER A 41 0.21 -6.61 -11.40
N PRO A 42 -0.26 -7.68 -12.07
CA PRO A 42 -0.78 -7.54 -13.43
C PRO A 42 -1.99 -6.61 -13.51
N GLU A 43 -2.65 -6.35 -12.37
CA GLU A 43 -3.79 -5.42 -12.31
C GLU A 43 -3.39 -4.00 -12.67
N PHE A 44 -2.10 -3.65 -12.58
CA PHE A 44 -1.60 -2.33 -12.92
C PHE A 44 -1.14 -2.21 -14.39
N ALA A 45 -1.11 -3.32 -15.12
CA ALA A 45 -0.63 -3.30 -16.49
C ALA A 45 -1.50 -2.36 -17.33
N GLY A 46 -0.85 -1.45 -18.07
CA GLY A 46 -1.54 -0.49 -18.92
C GLY A 46 -2.14 0.71 -18.20
N LEU A 47 -2.02 0.79 -16.88
CA LEU A 47 -2.53 1.94 -16.11
C LEU A 47 -1.45 3.00 -15.97
N PRO A 48 -1.83 4.30 -16.08
CA PRO A 48 -0.91 5.39 -15.76
C PRO A 48 -0.48 5.30 -14.28
N LEU A 49 0.71 5.81 -13.98
CA LEU A 49 1.24 5.77 -12.62
C LEU A 49 0.27 6.40 -11.61
N LEU A 50 -0.35 7.52 -11.97
CA LEU A 50 -1.30 8.18 -11.10
C LEU A 50 -2.46 7.26 -10.72
N GLU A 51 -2.98 6.51 -11.68
CA GLU A 51 -4.08 5.58 -11.42
C GLU A 51 -3.64 4.41 -10.54
N GLN A 52 -2.42 3.92 -10.77
CA GLN A 52 -1.85 2.86 -9.93
C GLN A 52 -1.77 3.31 -8.48
N HIS A 53 -1.23 4.52 -8.24
CA HIS A 53 -1.11 5.07 -6.90
C HIS A 53 -2.48 5.32 -6.27
N ARG A 54 -3.45 5.75 -7.07
CA ARG A 54 -4.81 5.98 -6.57
C ARG A 54 -5.44 4.69 -6.05
N ARG A 55 -5.22 3.59 -6.73
CA ARG A 55 -5.74 2.29 -6.29
C ARG A 55 -5.14 1.85 -4.97
N VAL A 56 -3.85 2.10 -4.77
CA VAL A 56 -3.20 1.79 -3.49
C VAL A 56 -3.74 2.69 -2.40
N ASN A 57 -3.90 3.99 -2.67
CA ASN A 57 -4.48 4.91 -1.68
C ASN A 57 -5.90 4.49 -1.30
N ASP A 58 -6.71 4.07 -2.26
CA ASP A 58 -8.06 3.61 -1.98
C ASP A 58 -8.06 2.37 -1.08
N ALA A 59 -7.13 1.46 -1.32
CA ALA A 59 -7.01 0.24 -0.51
C ALA A 59 -6.66 0.55 0.95
N LEU A 60 -5.96 1.66 1.18
CA LEU A 60 -5.51 2.06 2.51
C LEU A 60 -6.30 3.27 3.04
N ALA A 61 -7.49 3.53 2.49
CA ALA A 61 -8.26 4.71 2.85
C ALA A 61 -8.64 4.76 4.33
N ALA A 62 -8.98 3.60 4.93
CA ALA A 62 -9.41 3.57 6.32
C ALA A 62 -8.30 4.00 7.29
N PRO A 63 -7.07 3.45 7.21
CA PRO A 63 -6.00 3.91 8.10
C PRO A 63 -5.54 5.35 7.82
N PHE A 64 -5.72 5.86 6.61
CA PHE A 64 -5.49 7.28 6.36
C PHE A 64 -6.54 8.13 7.03
N ALA A 65 -7.81 7.72 6.95
CA ALA A 65 -8.91 8.50 7.50
C ALA A 65 -8.85 8.58 9.03
N ASP A 66 -8.37 7.53 9.70
CA ASP A 66 -8.30 7.52 11.16
C ASP A 66 -6.97 8.06 11.71
N GLY A 67 -6.05 8.47 10.83
CA GLY A 67 -4.79 9.05 11.24
C GLY A 67 -3.69 8.06 11.59
N SER A 68 -3.92 6.77 11.36
CA SER A 68 -2.91 5.74 11.65
C SER A 68 -1.70 5.84 10.71
N ILE A 69 -1.93 6.27 9.48
CA ILE A 69 -0.85 6.51 8.52
C ILE A 69 -0.70 8.01 8.32
N HIS A 70 0.46 8.57 8.63
CA HIS A 70 0.76 9.98 8.41
C HIS A 70 1.45 10.22 7.08
N GLU A 71 2.30 9.30 6.66
CA GLU A 71 2.99 9.39 5.39
C GLU A 71 3.05 8.03 4.75
N LEU A 72 2.80 7.99 3.44
CA LEU A 72 2.87 6.75 2.66
C LEU A 72 3.64 7.02 1.38
N ARG A 73 4.71 6.25 1.17
CA ARG A 73 5.40 6.21 -0.11
C ARG A 73 4.94 4.98 -0.86
N ILE A 74 4.60 5.17 -2.12
CA ILE A 74 4.00 4.11 -2.92
C ILE A 74 4.89 3.82 -4.11
N ARG A 75 5.20 2.54 -4.30
CA ARG A 75 5.83 2.03 -5.51
C ARG A 75 4.92 0.99 -6.13
N THR A 76 4.68 1.09 -7.40
CA THR A 76 3.84 0.14 -8.12
C THR A 76 4.51 -0.28 -9.41
N LYS A 77 4.20 -1.50 -9.85
CA LYS A 77 4.68 -2.01 -11.11
C LYS A 77 3.64 -2.96 -11.70
N GLY A 78 3.32 -2.76 -12.97
CA GLY A 78 2.49 -3.69 -13.72
C GLY A 78 3.35 -4.83 -14.26
N THR A 79 2.80 -6.03 -14.23
CA THR A 79 3.43 -7.20 -14.85
C THR A 79 2.50 -7.73 -15.92
N VAL A 80 3.06 -8.31 -16.95
CA VAL A 80 2.29 -8.89 -18.06
C VAL A 80 2.47 -10.38 -18.09
#